data_50911e34f7e844b28efb00886a5e24ce
#
_entry.id   50911e34f7e844b28efb00886a5e24ce
#
_cell.length_a   1.000
_cell.length_b   1.000
_cell.length_c   1.000
_cell.angle_alpha   90.00
_cell.angle_beta   90.00
_cell.angle_gamma   90.00
#
_symmetry.space_group_name_H-M   'P 1'
#
loop_
_entity.id
_entity.type
_entity.pdbx_description
1 polymer ?
#
loop_
_entity_poly.entity_id
_entity_poly.type
_entity_poly.pdbx_seq_one_letter_code
_entity_poly.pdbx_strand_id
1 'polypeptide(L)' 'MYKNLVEILKRKGITNKAYADYLGITEKTVWNKLQGKTEFTLGEALKTCALMPEYKMDYVFTMEEKVA' A
#
# COMPACT_ATOMS: atom_id res chain seq x y z
N MET A 1 -4.08 -9.10 -3.48
CA MET A 1 -2.89 -8.25 -3.31
C MET A 1 -3.10 -6.89 -3.94
N TYR A 2 -2.64 -5.85 -3.31
CA TYR A 2 -2.73 -4.49 -3.86
C TYR A 2 -1.58 -4.27 -4.85
N LYS A 3 -1.73 -4.83 -6.03
CA LYS A 3 -0.67 -4.86 -7.04
C LYS A 3 -0.25 -3.46 -7.51
N ASN A 4 -1.22 -2.58 -7.72
CA ASN A 4 -0.91 -1.21 -8.17
C ASN A 4 -0.08 -0.47 -7.12
N LEU A 5 -0.44 -0.60 -5.86
CA LEU A 5 0.31 0.02 -4.76
C LEU A 5 1.74 -0.51 -4.69
N VAL A 6 1.91 -1.83 -4.80
CA VAL A 6 3.25 -2.44 -4.78
C VAL A 6 4.10 -1.90 -5.93
N GLU A 7 3.55 -1.81 -7.13
CA GLU A 7 4.28 -1.28 -8.27
C GLU A 7 4.66 0.20 -8.11
N ILE A 8 3.74 1.01 -7.58
CA ILE A 8 4.02 2.42 -7.36
C ILE A 8 5.16 2.59 -6.34
N LEU A 9 5.12 1.84 -5.25
CA LEU A 9 6.20 1.87 -4.25
C LEU A 9 7.54 1.53 -4.87
N LYS A 10 7.59 0.50 -5.73
CA LYS A 10 8.81 0.12 -6.44
C LYS A 10 9.30 1.23 -7.37
N ARG A 11 8.40 1.85 -8.12
CA ARG A 11 8.75 2.93 -9.04
C ARG A 11 9.34 4.13 -8.31
N LYS A 12 8.84 4.39 -7.11
CA LYS A 12 9.32 5.51 -6.29
C LYS A 12 10.55 5.15 -5.46
N GLY A 13 10.99 3.89 -5.51
CA GLY A 13 12.13 3.43 -4.72
C GLY A 13 11.84 3.34 -3.23
N ILE A 14 10.58 3.17 -2.86
CA ILE A 14 10.18 3.07 -1.46
C ILE A 14 10.14 1.60 -1.05
N THR A 15 11.02 1.22 -0.11
CA THR A 15 11.06 -0.14 0.40
C THR A 15 9.91 -0.38 1.37
N ASN A 16 9.59 -1.66 1.61
CA ASN A 16 8.58 -2.01 2.61
C ASN A 16 8.93 -1.46 3.99
N LYS A 17 10.22 -1.47 4.34
CA LYS A 17 10.67 -0.92 5.60
C LYS A 17 10.42 0.59 5.68
N ALA A 18 10.77 1.33 4.63
CA ALA A 18 10.54 2.77 4.60
C ALA A 18 9.06 3.10 4.67
N TYR A 19 8.24 2.33 3.97
CA TYR A 19 6.81 2.51 3.99
C TYR A 19 6.22 2.21 5.38
N ALA A 20 6.70 1.13 6.01
CA ALA A 20 6.29 0.78 7.37
C ALA A 20 6.65 1.88 8.36
N ASP A 21 7.87 2.41 8.28
CA ASP A 21 8.30 3.52 9.14
C ASP A 21 7.42 4.74 8.94
N TYR A 22 7.07 5.05 7.70
CA TYR A 22 6.19 6.17 7.37
C TYR A 22 4.79 6.00 7.99
N LEU A 23 4.26 4.78 7.95
CA LEU A 23 2.94 4.48 8.51
C LEU A 23 2.98 4.27 10.03
N GLY A 24 4.16 4.10 10.62
CA GLY A 24 4.30 3.85 12.04
C GLY A 24 3.94 2.43 12.45
N ILE A 25 4.15 1.47 11.56
CA ILE A 25 3.85 0.04 11.80
C ILE A 25 5.07 -0.80 11.45
N THR A 26 5.02 -2.09 11.74
CA THR A 26 6.12 -2.99 11.41
C THR A 26 6.11 -3.38 9.94
N GLU A 27 7.28 -3.79 9.46
CA GLU A 27 7.43 -4.26 8.08
C GLU A 27 6.55 -5.47 7.80
N LYS A 28 6.44 -6.38 8.78
CA LYS A 28 5.56 -7.55 8.67
C LYS A 28 4.10 -7.13 8.51
N THR A 29 3.66 -6.13 9.25
CA THR A 29 2.30 -5.61 9.15
C THR A 29 2.04 -5.00 7.77
N VAL A 30 3.02 -4.26 7.23
CA VAL A 30 2.94 -3.75 5.85
C VAL A 30 2.78 -4.90 4.86
N TRP A 31 3.59 -5.93 4.98
CA TRP A 31 3.52 -7.09 4.11
C TRP A 31 2.12 -7.70 4.11
N ASN A 32 1.57 -7.91 5.31
CA ASN A 32 0.22 -8.48 5.44
C ASN A 32 -0.85 -7.59 4.80
N LYS A 33 -0.74 -6.27 4.97
CA LYS A 33 -1.69 -5.34 4.36
C LYS A 33 -1.58 -5.35 2.84
N LEU A 34 -0.37 -5.35 2.31
CA LEU A 34 -0.15 -5.39 0.86
C LEU A 34 -0.67 -6.68 0.24
N GLN A 35 -0.61 -7.78 0.96
CA GLN A 35 -1.14 -9.06 0.49
C GLN A 35 -2.67 -9.15 0.60
N GLY A 36 -3.30 -8.21 1.29
CA GLY A 36 -4.74 -8.23 1.50
C GLY A 36 -5.19 -9.08 2.67
N LYS A 37 -4.28 -9.55 3.51
CA LYS A 37 -4.61 -10.33 4.71
C LYS A 37 -5.25 -9.49 5.80
N THR A 38 -4.85 -8.22 5.89
CA THR A 38 -5.44 -7.25 6.79
C THR A 38 -5.74 -5.99 5.99
N GLU A 39 -6.73 -5.22 6.45
CA GLU A 39 -7.15 -4.03 5.74
C GLU A 39 -6.33 -2.82 6.16
N PHE A 40 -6.18 -1.86 5.23
CA PHE A 40 -5.64 -0.55 5.57
C PHE A 40 -6.68 0.24 6.34
N THR A 41 -6.24 0.95 7.39
CA THR A 41 -7.11 1.90 8.06
C THR A 41 -7.27 3.14 7.19
N LEU A 42 -8.31 3.94 7.45
CA LEU A 42 -8.51 5.18 6.73
C LEU A 42 -7.29 6.11 6.86
N GLY A 43 -6.72 6.21 8.06
CA GLY A 43 -5.54 7.04 8.28
C GLY A 43 -4.34 6.56 7.46
N GLU A 44 -4.13 5.25 7.39
CA GLU A 44 -3.06 4.67 6.58
C GLU A 44 -3.28 4.93 5.10
N ALA A 45 -4.51 4.80 4.64
CA ALA A 45 -4.86 5.06 3.25
C ALA A 45 -4.60 6.52 2.89
N LEU A 46 -4.99 7.45 3.75
CA LEU A 46 -4.77 8.88 3.52
C LEU A 46 -3.28 9.22 3.48
N LYS A 47 -2.49 8.65 4.39
CA LYS A 47 -1.03 8.83 4.39
C LYS A 47 -0.41 8.27 3.12
N THR A 48 -0.86 7.11 2.68
CA THR A 48 -0.37 6.49 1.46
C THR A 48 -0.67 7.36 0.24
N CYS A 49 -1.87 7.90 0.15
CA CYS A 49 -2.23 8.81 -0.94
C CYS A 49 -1.39 10.07 -0.94
N ALA A 50 -0.97 10.56 0.23
CA ALA A 50 -0.09 11.71 0.33
C ALA A 50 1.31 11.44 -0.25
N LEU A 51 1.77 10.18 -0.23
CA LEU A 51 3.05 9.79 -0.85
C LEU A 51 2.97 9.75 -2.38
N MET A 52 1.79 9.56 -2.91
CA MET A 52 1.59 9.36 -4.34
C MET A 52 0.38 10.16 -4.84
N PRO A 53 0.45 11.52 -4.72
CA PRO A 53 -0.69 12.37 -5.05
C PRO A 53 -1.05 12.35 -6.53
N GLU A 54 -0.15 11.89 -7.39
CA GLU A 54 -0.38 11.75 -8.82
C GLU A 54 -1.29 10.57 -9.17
N TYR A 55 -1.58 9.70 -8.20
CA TYR A 55 -2.46 8.55 -8.41
C TYR A 55 -3.73 8.70 -7.58
N LYS A 56 -4.84 8.23 -8.13
CA LYS A 56 -6.12 8.26 -7.41
C LYS A 56 -6.18 7.13 -6.39
N MET A 57 -6.86 7.38 -5.28
CA MET A 57 -7.00 6.40 -4.19
C MET A 57 -7.61 5.09 -4.70
N ASP A 58 -8.66 5.16 -5.51
CA ASP A 58 -9.31 3.96 -6.03
C ASP A 58 -8.37 3.13 -6.91
N TYR A 59 -7.50 3.78 -7.70
CA TYR A 59 -6.48 3.08 -8.45
C TYR A 59 -5.45 2.41 -7.54
N VAL A 60 -4.95 3.16 -6.54
CA VAL A 60 -3.91 2.67 -5.62
C VAL A 60 -4.41 1.47 -4.83
N PHE A 61 -5.64 1.51 -4.37
CA PHE A 61 -6.20 0.47 -3.50
C PHE A 61 -7.10 -0.50 -4.24
N THR A 62 -6.93 -0.63 -5.55
CA THR A 62 -7.60 -1.69 -6.30
C THR A 62 -7.00 -3.02 -5.89
N MET A 63 -7.84 -3.90 -5.35
CA MET A 63 -7.44 -5.25 -4.99
C MET A 63 -7.56 -6.14 -6.22
N GLU A 64 -6.48 -6.85 -6.56
CA GLU A 64 -6.54 -7.85 -7.61
C GLU A 64 -7.23 -9.09 -7.07
N GLU A 65 -8.40 -9.40 -7.62
CA GLU A 65 -9.11 -10.62 -7.28
C GLU A 65 -8.74 -11.71 -8.26
N LYS A 66 -8.39 -12.87 -7.71
CA LYS A 66 -8.26 -14.06 -8.53
C LYS A 66 -9.66 -14.54 -8.88
N VAL A 67 -10.01 -14.38 -10.12
CA VAL A 67 -11.22 -15.02 -10.63
C VAL A 67 -10.89 -16.50 -10.76
N ALA A 68 -11.60 -17.28 -10.01
CA ALA A 68 -11.44 -18.73 -10.07
C ALA A 68 -11.94 -19.25 -11.41
#